data_8f908f74b712b81661cea0d7494ca49a
#
_entry.id   8f908f74b712b81661cea0d7494ca49a
#
_cell.length_a   1.000
_cell.length_b   1.000
_cell.length_c   1.000
_cell.angle_alpha   90.00
_cell.angle_beta   90.00
_cell.angle_gamma   90.00
#
_symmetry.space_group_name_H-M   'P 1'
#
loop_
_entity.id
_entity.type
_entity.pdbx_description
1 polymer ?
#
loop_
_entity_poly.entity_id
_entity_poly.type
_entity_poly.pdbx_seq_one_letter_code
_entity_poly.pdbx_strand_id
1 'polypeptide(L)'
;YNYGAKQSARVLSAEKWTLCLCLSFTAIMTILSWTIPHLFAQLFSSDPTIIQLAVWGIHVYTFAMIPVSTQYTFVDGFTAVGRTKTALFLSMFRKTDYCLLTILLPFFWGARAAFYAEPIADIVATIMSTTAFLLIFKRHLQRRQLEW
;
A
#
# COMPACT_ATOMS: atom_id res chain seq x y z
N TYR A 1 -14.81 -8.16 -16.47
CA TYR A 1 -15.27 -9.16 -17.43
C TYR A 1 -15.37 -10.57 -16.83
N ASN A 2 -14.28 -11.15 -16.32
CA ASN A 2 -14.24 -12.50 -15.74
C ASN A 2 -15.19 -12.68 -14.55
N TYR A 3 -15.38 -11.62 -13.74
CA TYR A 3 -16.34 -11.62 -12.63
C TYR A 3 -17.80 -11.69 -13.16
N GLY A 4 -18.14 -10.90 -14.19
CA GLY A 4 -19.43 -10.97 -14.86
C GLY A 4 -19.71 -12.32 -15.51
N ALA A 5 -18.67 -12.95 -16.08
CA ALA A 5 -18.74 -14.30 -16.66
C ALA A 5 -18.72 -15.43 -15.61
N LYS A 6 -18.79 -15.13 -14.30
CA LYS A 6 -18.76 -16.07 -13.17
C LYS A 6 -17.49 -16.97 -13.11
N GLN A 7 -16.38 -16.52 -13.72
CA GLN A 7 -15.13 -17.27 -13.81
C GLN A 7 -14.20 -16.92 -12.64
N SER A 8 -14.55 -17.32 -11.42
CA SER A 8 -13.81 -16.97 -10.19
C SER A 8 -12.34 -17.39 -10.21
N ALA A 9 -12.01 -18.51 -10.84
CA ALA A 9 -10.61 -18.95 -10.96
C ALA A 9 -9.78 -17.97 -11.80
N ARG A 10 -10.33 -17.42 -12.86
CA ARG A 10 -9.67 -16.40 -13.69
C ARG A 10 -9.53 -15.07 -12.96
N VAL A 11 -10.55 -14.67 -12.16
CA VAL A 11 -10.45 -13.47 -11.31
C VAL A 11 -9.31 -13.61 -10.32
N LEU A 12 -9.20 -14.72 -9.59
CA LEU A 12 -8.12 -14.97 -8.66
C LEU A 12 -6.75 -15.05 -9.34
N SER A 13 -6.68 -15.64 -10.54
CA SER A 13 -5.43 -15.69 -11.32
C SER A 13 -5.00 -14.29 -11.75
N ALA A 14 -5.92 -13.46 -12.22
CA ALA A 14 -5.63 -12.07 -12.60
C ALA A 14 -5.12 -11.29 -11.38
N GLU A 15 -5.79 -11.39 -10.23
CA GLU A 15 -5.37 -10.75 -8.98
C GLU A 15 -3.96 -11.17 -8.56
N LYS A 16 -3.66 -12.47 -8.63
CA LYS A 16 -2.32 -13.00 -8.33
C LYS A 16 -1.24 -12.40 -9.23
N TRP A 17 -1.49 -12.34 -10.55
CA TRP A 17 -0.52 -11.79 -11.48
C TRP A 17 -0.34 -10.28 -11.29
N THR A 18 -1.43 -9.54 -11.04
CA THR A 18 -1.37 -8.12 -10.69
C THR A 18 -0.55 -7.90 -9.43
N LEU A 19 -0.77 -8.70 -8.39
CA LEU A 19 0.01 -8.64 -7.15
C LEU A 19 1.50 -8.91 -7.41
N CYS A 20 1.84 -9.94 -8.19
CA CYS A 20 3.23 -10.24 -8.55
C CYS A 20 3.90 -9.07 -9.29
N LEU A 21 3.21 -8.45 -10.26
CA LEU A 21 3.71 -7.30 -11.00
C LEU A 21 3.92 -6.09 -10.07
N CYS A 22 2.94 -5.78 -9.23
CA CYS A 22 3.05 -4.67 -8.28
C CYS A 22 4.19 -4.88 -7.29
N LEU A 23 4.32 -6.08 -6.71
CA LEU A 23 5.41 -6.41 -5.79
C LEU A 23 6.79 -6.33 -6.48
N SER A 24 6.92 -6.84 -7.70
CA SER A 24 8.17 -6.77 -8.46
C SER A 24 8.55 -5.32 -8.77
N PHE A 25 7.59 -4.51 -9.23
CA PHE A 25 7.82 -3.10 -9.53
C PHE A 25 8.22 -2.32 -8.27
N THR A 26 7.46 -2.46 -7.18
CA THR A 26 7.75 -1.75 -5.93
C THR A 26 9.06 -2.20 -5.31
N ALA A 27 9.43 -3.49 -5.42
CA ALA A 27 10.74 -3.97 -4.97
C ALA A 27 11.89 -3.30 -5.74
N ILE A 28 11.80 -3.23 -7.08
CA ILE A 28 12.79 -2.54 -7.91
C ILE A 28 12.90 -1.07 -7.52
N MET A 29 11.77 -0.37 -7.38
CA MET A 29 11.76 1.06 -7.03
C MET A 29 12.28 1.31 -5.61
N THR A 30 12.01 0.41 -4.66
CA THR A 30 12.56 0.50 -3.30
C THR A 30 14.07 0.29 -3.31
N ILE A 31 14.58 -0.70 -4.04
CA ILE A 31 16.02 -0.92 -4.19
C ILE A 31 16.69 0.32 -4.80
N LEU A 32 16.13 0.90 -5.85
CA LEU A 32 16.64 2.15 -6.45
C LEU A 32 16.65 3.30 -5.43
N SER A 33 15.55 3.50 -4.71
CA SER A 33 15.45 4.55 -3.69
C SER A 33 16.48 4.40 -2.58
N TRP A 34 16.90 3.19 -2.28
CA TRP A 34 17.86 2.90 -1.21
C TRP A 34 19.33 2.90 -1.70
N THR A 35 19.57 2.66 -2.99
CA THR A 35 20.92 2.64 -3.55
C THR A 35 21.43 4.01 -3.98
N ILE A 36 20.55 4.88 -4.46
CA ILE A 36 20.92 6.20 -5.00
C ILE A 36 20.19 7.38 -4.34
N PRO A 37 19.87 7.35 -3.03
CA PRO A 37 19.09 8.41 -2.40
C PRO A 37 19.83 9.76 -2.38
N HIS A 38 21.16 9.74 -2.30
CA HIS A 38 22.00 10.96 -2.35
C HIS A 38 21.86 11.70 -3.68
N LEU A 39 21.93 10.98 -4.81
CA LEU A 39 21.78 11.60 -6.14
C LEU A 39 20.40 12.26 -6.27
N PHE A 40 19.35 11.59 -5.78
CA PHE A 40 18.01 12.15 -5.79
C PHE A 40 17.90 13.40 -4.92
N ALA A 41 18.43 13.38 -3.69
CA ALA A 41 18.39 14.52 -2.78
C ALA A 41 19.18 15.74 -3.30
N GLN A 42 20.31 15.52 -3.97
CA GLN A 42 21.14 16.56 -4.58
C GLN A 42 20.46 17.33 -5.72
N LEU A 43 19.44 16.74 -6.37
CA LEU A 43 18.65 17.47 -7.39
C LEU A 43 17.82 18.61 -6.79
N PHE A 44 17.54 18.57 -5.48
CA PHE A 44 16.68 19.53 -4.81
C PHE A 44 17.41 20.49 -3.87
N SER A 45 18.59 20.11 -3.37
CA SER A 45 19.36 20.92 -2.45
C SER A 45 20.87 20.66 -2.57
N SER A 46 21.67 21.71 -2.33
CA SER A 46 23.13 21.61 -2.19
C SER A 46 23.59 21.65 -0.72
N ASP A 47 22.65 21.83 0.22
CA ASP A 47 22.95 21.86 1.66
C ASP A 47 23.16 20.43 2.19
N PRO A 48 24.36 20.11 2.72
CA PRO A 48 24.65 18.77 3.26
C PRO A 48 23.69 18.33 4.36
N THR A 49 23.20 19.26 5.19
CA THR A 49 22.29 18.97 6.30
C THR A 49 20.93 18.55 5.78
N ILE A 50 20.44 19.26 4.76
CA ILE A 50 19.16 18.94 4.11
C ILE A 50 19.27 17.60 3.36
N ILE A 51 20.38 17.36 2.65
CA ILE A 51 20.62 16.10 1.94
C ILE A 51 20.62 14.93 2.90
N GLN A 52 21.31 15.00 4.03
CA GLN A 52 21.34 13.93 5.03
C GLN A 52 19.96 13.64 5.60
N LEU A 53 19.18 14.69 5.91
CA LEU A 53 17.82 14.53 6.39
C LEU A 53 16.92 13.90 5.32
N ALA A 54 17.05 14.33 4.06
CA ALA A 54 16.29 13.78 2.94
C ALA A 54 16.60 12.30 2.69
N VAL A 55 17.88 11.93 2.71
CA VAL A 55 18.33 10.53 2.56
C VAL A 55 17.76 9.65 3.67
N TRP A 56 17.84 10.08 4.91
CA TRP A 56 17.24 9.38 6.05
C TRP A 56 15.71 9.27 5.87
N GLY A 57 15.06 10.37 5.51
CA GLY A 57 13.63 10.42 5.27
C GLY A 57 13.18 9.46 4.16
N ILE A 58 13.93 9.39 3.04
CA ILE A 58 13.67 8.44 1.95
C ILE A 58 13.66 7.00 2.46
N HIS A 59 14.69 6.59 3.23
CA HIS A 59 14.75 5.23 3.76
C HIS A 59 13.58 4.91 4.68
N VAL A 60 13.23 5.82 5.60
CA VAL A 60 12.12 5.61 6.53
C VAL A 60 10.79 5.56 5.78
N TYR A 61 10.55 6.51 4.88
CA TYR A 61 9.28 6.66 4.18
C TYR A 61 8.99 5.51 3.20
N THR A 62 10.04 5.01 2.54
CA THR A 62 9.91 3.94 1.55
C THR A 62 9.99 2.53 2.14
N PHE A 63 10.22 2.41 3.45
CA PHE A 63 10.36 1.12 4.13
C PHE A 63 9.16 0.18 3.92
N ALA A 64 7.95 0.72 3.94
CA ALA A 64 6.71 -0.04 3.79
C ALA A 64 6.14 -0.07 2.36
N MET A 65 6.88 0.43 1.36
CA MET A 65 6.41 0.48 -0.04
C MET A 65 6.10 -0.89 -0.64
N ILE A 66 6.89 -1.91 -0.29
CA ILE A 66 6.64 -3.28 -0.77
C ILE A 66 5.35 -3.84 -0.18
N PRO A 67 5.15 -3.89 1.16
CA PRO A 67 3.88 -4.36 1.71
C PRO A 67 2.67 -3.53 1.28
N VAL A 68 2.77 -2.20 1.18
CA VAL A 68 1.61 -1.36 0.79
C VAL A 68 1.13 -1.63 -0.63
N SER A 69 1.99 -2.11 -1.54
CA SER A 69 1.55 -2.52 -2.89
C SER A 69 0.52 -3.65 -2.85
N THR A 70 0.60 -4.53 -1.85
CA THR A 70 -0.42 -5.55 -1.59
C THR A 70 -1.75 -4.93 -1.19
N GLN A 71 -1.72 -3.90 -0.34
CA GLN A 71 -2.92 -3.16 0.06
C GLN A 71 -3.62 -2.54 -1.14
N TYR A 72 -2.88 -1.85 -2.02
CA TYR A 72 -3.45 -1.25 -3.24
C TYR A 72 -4.07 -2.31 -4.15
N THR A 73 -3.34 -3.39 -4.43
CA THR A 73 -3.83 -4.48 -5.29
C THR A 73 -5.15 -5.05 -4.77
N PHE A 74 -5.25 -5.34 -3.47
CA PHE A 74 -6.47 -5.91 -2.89
C PHE A 74 -7.64 -4.93 -2.85
N VAL A 75 -7.39 -3.64 -2.62
CA VAL A 75 -8.42 -2.61 -2.70
C VAL A 75 -8.97 -2.48 -4.12
N ASP A 76 -8.09 -2.48 -5.11
CA ASP A 76 -8.49 -2.44 -6.53
C ASP A 76 -9.23 -3.72 -6.92
N GLY A 77 -8.81 -4.87 -6.43
CA GLY A 77 -9.54 -6.14 -6.58
C GLY A 77 -10.97 -6.07 -6.04
N PHE A 78 -11.18 -5.51 -4.84
CA PHE A 78 -12.52 -5.28 -4.30
C PHE A 78 -13.35 -4.33 -5.19
N THR A 79 -12.73 -3.29 -5.70
CA THR A 79 -13.38 -2.34 -6.62
C THR A 79 -13.79 -3.05 -7.92
N ALA A 80 -12.91 -3.85 -8.50
CA ALA A 80 -13.14 -4.57 -9.75
C ALA A 80 -14.29 -5.59 -9.66
N VAL A 81 -14.53 -6.18 -8.49
CA VAL A 81 -15.67 -7.10 -8.27
C VAL A 81 -16.93 -6.40 -7.72
N GLY A 82 -16.99 -5.07 -7.78
CA GLY A 82 -18.16 -4.29 -7.36
C GLY A 82 -18.32 -4.14 -5.83
N ARG A 83 -17.32 -4.52 -5.04
CA ARG A 83 -17.30 -4.36 -3.58
C ARG A 83 -16.76 -2.98 -3.16
N THR A 84 -17.27 -1.92 -3.79
CA THR A 84 -16.81 -0.53 -3.62
C THR A 84 -16.88 -0.03 -2.18
N LYS A 85 -17.88 -0.44 -1.40
CA LYS A 85 -17.96 -0.05 0.04
C LYS A 85 -16.79 -0.59 0.83
N THR A 86 -16.38 -1.85 0.60
CA THR A 86 -15.22 -2.44 1.27
C THR A 86 -13.93 -1.77 0.83
N ALA A 87 -13.76 -1.53 -0.48
CA ALA A 87 -12.62 -0.81 -1.02
C ALA A 87 -12.49 0.61 -0.44
N LEU A 88 -13.59 1.35 -0.41
CA LEU A 88 -13.65 2.69 0.15
C LEU A 88 -13.26 2.71 1.65
N PHE A 89 -13.82 1.77 2.42
CA PHE A 89 -13.50 1.65 3.85
C PHE A 89 -12.00 1.41 4.07
N LEU A 90 -11.40 0.45 3.35
CA LEU A 90 -9.97 0.15 3.46
C LEU A 90 -9.08 1.35 3.06
N SER A 91 -9.45 2.06 2.00
CA SER A 91 -8.73 3.25 1.53
C SER A 91 -8.85 4.42 2.52
N MET A 92 -10.05 4.68 3.04
CA MET A 92 -10.28 5.75 4.01
C MET A 92 -9.59 5.44 5.33
N PHE A 93 -9.64 4.19 5.79
CA PHE A 93 -8.95 3.76 7.00
C PHE A 93 -7.45 4.10 6.94
N ARG A 94 -6.74 3.72 5.86
CA ARG A 94 -5.31 4.04 5.70
C ARG A 94 -5.04 5.55 5.74
N LYS A 95 -5.86 6.33 5.03
CA LYS A 95 -5.70 7.79 5.00
C LYS A 95 -5.95 8.44 6.36
N THR A 96 -6.98 7.98 7.06
CA THR A 96 -7.30 8.48 8.41
C THR A 96 -6.19 8.13 9.40
N ASP A 97 -5.71 6.88 9.36
CA ASP A 97 -4.62 6.41 10.21
C ASP A 97 -3.34 7.22 9.97
N TYR A 98 -2.96 7.41 8.70
CA TYR A 98 -1.84 8.26 8.33
C TYR A 98 -1.99 9.70 8.85
N CYS A 99 -3.15 10.33 8.67
CA CYS A 99 -3.40 11.69 9.15
C CYS A 99 -3.29 11.78 10.68
N LEU A 100 -3.86 10.82 11.40
CA LEU A 100 -3.78 10.75 12.86
C LEU A 100 -2.34 10.58 13.33
N LEU A 101 -1.60 9.64 12.76
CA LEU A 101 -0.20 9.38 13.11
C LEU A 101 0.71 10.58 12.79
N THR A 102 0.48 11.27 11.67
CA THR A 102 1.24 12.48 11.29
C THR A 102 1.09 13.60 12.32
N ILE A 103 -0.03 13.68 13.01
CA ILE A 103 -0.28 14.67 14.07
C ILE A 103 0.22 14.15 15.43
N LEU A 104 -0.09 12.91 15.77
CA LEU A 104 0.18 12.36 17.09
C LEU A 104 1.66 12.06 17.32
N LEU A 105 2.35 11.47 16.34
CA LEU A 105 3.75 11.09 16.52
C LEU A 105 4.66 12.29 16.82
N PRO A 106 4.59 13.43 16.11
CA PRO A 106 5.37 14.61 16.44
C PRO A 106 5.07 15.19 17.81
N PHE A 107 3.83 15.07 18.27
CA PHE A 107 3.43 15.57 19.58
C PHE A 107 4.16 14.86 20.71
N PHE A 108 4.41 13.54 20.59
CA PHE A 108 5.06 12.74 21.62
C PHE A 108 6.57 12.59 21.42
N TRP A 109 7.06 12.54 20.19
CA TRP A 109 8.45 12.21 19.84
C TRP A 109 9.16 13.26 18.97
N GLY A 110 8.57 14.45 18.80
CA GLY A 110 9.15 15.56 18.05
C GLY A 110 9.00 15.43 16.53
N ALA A 111 9.36 16.49 15.80
CA ALA A 111 9.05 16.67 14.39
C ALA A 111 9.51 15.52 13.47
N ARG A 112 10.65 14.89 13.76
CA ARG A 112 11.17 13.77 12.96
C ARG A 112 10.25 12.54 13.01
N ALA A 113 9.46 12.40 14.06
CA ALA A 113 8.55 11.26 14.20
C ALA A 113 7.43 11.25 13.15
N ALA A 114 7.12 12.38 12.51
CA ALA A 114 6.17 12.45 11.41
C ALA A 114 6.53 11.52 10.24
N PHE A 115 7.83 11.30 10.00
CA PHE A 115 8.29 10.41 8.92
C PHE A 115 7.92 8.95 9.13
N TYR A 116 7.67 8.52 10.36
CA TYR A 116 7.23 7.15 10.67
C TYR A 116 5.73 6.93 10.48
N ALA A 117 4.95 8.00 10.31
CA ALA A 117 3.49 7.90 10.15
C ALA A 117 3.11 7.07 8.92
N GLU A 118 3.77 7.31 7.77
CA GLU A 118 3.49 6.59 6.51
C GLU A 118 3.78 5.10 6.63
N PRO A 119 5.00 4.65 6.99
CA PRO A 119 5.28 3.21 7.05
C PRO A 119 4.44 2.48 8.10
N ILE A 120 4.06 3.11 9.20
CA ILE A 120 3.17 2.50 10.20
C ILE A 120 1.76 2.34 9.61
N ALA A 121 1.19 3.40 9.04
CA ALA A 121 -0.12 3.34 8.40
C ALA A 121 -0.17 2.31 7.26
N ASP A 122 0.88 2.23 6.46
CA ASP A 122 0.99 1.28 5.36
C ASP A 122 1.03 -0.17 5.82
N ILE A 123 1.78 -0.48 6.88
CA ILE A 123 1.83 -1.83 7.45
C ILE A 123 0.46 -2.22 8.02
N VAL A 124 -0.16 -1.35 8.81
CA VAL A 124 -1.48 -1.59 9.41
C VAL A 124 -2.53 -1.79 8.32
N ALA A 125 -2.56 -0.92 7.31
CA ALA A 125 -3.47 -1.02 6.18
C ALA A 125 -3.26 -2.30 5.35
N THR A 126 -2.00 -2.72 5.16
CA THR A 126 -1.66 -3.97 4.46
C THR A 126 -2.19 -5.19 5.20
N ILE A 127 -2.01 -5.25 6.53
CA ILE A 127 -2.53 -6.34 7.37
C ILE A 127 -4.05 -6.40 7.26
N MET A 128 -4.71 -5.24 7.37
CA MET A 128 -6.17 -5.16 7.31
C MET A 128 -6.72 -5.54 5.94
N SER A 129 -6.11 -5.06 4.86
CA SER A 129 -6.54 -5.37 3.49
C SER A 129 -6.30 -6.85 3.14
N THR A 130 -5.18 -7.41 3.58
CA THR A 130 -4.89 -8.84 3.40
C THR A 130 -5.91 -9.71 4.14
N THR A 131 -6.22 -9.36 5.39
CA THR A 131 -7.24 -10.06 6.18
C THR A 131 -8.62 -9.97 5.51
N ALA A 132 -9.01 -8.78 5.07
CA ALA A 132 -10.26 -8.59 4.34
C ALA A 132 -10.30 -9.40 3.03
N PHE A 133 -9.19 -9.44 2.28
CA PHE A 133 -9.09 -10.21 1.05
C PHE A 133 -9.28 -11.71 1.32
N LEU A 134 -8.59 -12.25 2.29
CA LEU A 134 -8.68 -13.67 2.62
C LEU A 134 -10.08 -14.08 3.13
N LEU A 135 -10.72 -13.24 3.94
CA LEU A 135 -12.00 -13.57 4.57
C LEU A 135 -13.21 -13.22 3.70
N ILE A 136 -13.18 -12.10 2.98
CA ILE A 136 -14.34 -11.54 2.30
C ILE A 136 -14.29 -11.83 0.80
N PHE A 137 -13.14 -11.60 0.14
CA PHE A 137 -13.02 -11.66 -1.31
C PHE A 137 -13.29 -13.07 -1.85
N LYS A 138 -12.65 -14.08 -1.28
CA LYS A 138 -12.86 -15.48 -1.68
C LYS A 138 -14.30 -15.94 -1.47
N ARG A 139 -14.91 -15.59 -0.34
CA ARG A 139 -16.32 -15.93 -0.05
C ARG A 139 -17.28 -15.24 -1.02
N HIS A 140 -16.99 -13.99 -1.39
CA HIS A 140 -17.78 -13.24 -2.35
C HIS A 140 -17.75 -13.88 -3.75
N LEU A 141 -16.58 -14.31 -4.21
CA LEU A 141 -16.45 -15.00 -5.49
C LEU A 141 -17.18 -16.36 -5.50
N GLN A 142 -17.09 -17.13 -4.43
CA GLN A 142 -17.77 -18.41 -4.31
C GLN A 142 -19.31 -18.24 -4.35
N ARG A 143 -19.84 -17.26 -3.60
CA ARG A 143 -21.29 -16.97 -3.64
C ARG A 143 -21.76 -16.60 -5.03
N ARG A 144 -20.98 -15.80 -5.76
CA ARG A 144 -21.32 -15.39 -7.14
C ARG A 144 -21.40 -16.56 -8.11
N GLN A 145 -20.66 -17.65 -7.90
CA GLN A 145 -20.76 -18.86 -8.71
C GLN A 145 -22.06 -19.63 -8.48
N LEU A 146 -22.65 -19.51 -7.28
CA LEU A 146 -23.86 -20.22 -6.88
C LEU A 146 -25.16 -19.47 -7.23
N GLU A 147 -25.09 -18.19 -7.58
CA GLU A 147 -26.23 -17.40 -8.00
C GLU A 147 -26.63 -17.77 -9.43
N TRP A 148 -27.83 -18.32 -9.61
CA TRP A 148 -28.49 -18.67 -10.91
C TRP A 148 -29.24 -17.48 -11.47
#